data_59eb4a999554b124bc9f283058997409
#
_entry.id   59eb4a999554b124bc9f283058997409
#
_cell.length_a   1.000
_cell.length_b   1.000
_cell.length_c   1.000
_cell.angle_alpha   90.00
_cell.angle_beta   90.00
_cell.angle_gamma   90.00
#
_symmetry.space_group_name_H-M   'P 1'
#
loop_
_entity.id
_entity.type
_entity.pdbx_description
1 polymer ?
#
loop_
_entity_poly.entity_id
_entity_poly.type
_entity_poly.pdbx_seq_one_letter_code
_entity_poly.pdbx_strand_id
1 'polypeptide(L)'
;MIVLPELTALQHAVAEKPLGRKIFLKGEPGSGKTTAGIARLKHLLENGVPADQILILLPQRTLAKPYYDFISQHDLPPGGIPTVVTLGGLSQRTIQLFWPAISEEAGFSNPHLPPLFLTLETAQYYMAKVVEPFLEKGYFEQLVIDRNRLYSQLIDNLNKAALIGFAHTTIGERLKQAWNGQPQHLILFDQAQECINAFREFCLQNNLLDFSLQIELFINHLWRSFLVRHYLQSRYRHLIYDNMEEDAPAAHDLIRDWLPVFDSALLIFDTHGGHRVFLGADPQSAELLMDGCDEIVEFTPGMTCPPHIKTFQQNLIKSLHRRLPVEEVTPAVKTAFTHLPACFYPEMVDQVCEVIKELVQKNGVAPQDIAVLAPFVSDSLRFSLMNRLEEASIPVRSHRPSRSLYDEPAARSLITLAKLAHPHWNLRPSREEIRAMLVYCIEDLDLIRADLLVQMGYSTKMADFPMRPFDEIGVIGRER
;
A
#
# COMPACT_ATOMS: atom_id res chain seq x y z
N MET A 1 17.62 -4.72 -20.24
CA MET A 1 18.32 -5.51 -19.20
C MET A 1 18.79 -4.50 -18.16
N ILE A 2 18.15 -4.41 -16.99
CA ILE A 2 18.71 -3.62 -15.89
C ILE A 2 19.84 -4.48 -15.33
N VAL A 3 21.04 -4.20 -15.79
CA VAL A 3 22.25 -4.74 -15.16
C VAL A 3 22.29 -4.09 -13.78
N LEU A 4 22.40 -4.90 -12.72
CA LEU A 4 22.70 -4.35 -11.40
C LEU A 4 23.91 -3.42 -11.56
N PRO A 5 23.86 -2.18 -11.05
CA PRO A 5 25.02 -1.31 -11.11
C PRO A 5 26.19 -2.03 -10.45
N GLU A 6 27.41 -1.70 -10.87
CA GLU A 6 28.61 -2.25 -10.26
C GLU A 6 28.56 -2.00 -8.74
N LEU A 7 28.60 -3.07 -7.98
CA LEU A 7 28.45 -3.00 -6.53
C LEU A 7 29.71 -2.41 -5.90
N THR A 8 29.55 -1.57 -4.90
CA THR A 8 30.68 -1.14 -4.08
C THR A 8 31.18 -2.28 -3.19
N ALA A 9 32.40 -2.18 -2.69
CA ALA A 9 32.97 -3.16 -1.77
C ALA A 9 32.11 -3.40 -0.52
N LEU A 10 31.46 -2.36 0.01
CA LEU A 10 30.54 -2.47 1.16
C LEU A 10 29.25 -3.22 0.80
N GLN A 11 28.70 -2.97 -0.38
CA GLN A 11 27.50 -3.69 -0.86
C GLN A 11 27.81 -5.17 -1.07
N HIS A 12 28.96 -5.50 -1.67
CA HIS A 12 29.45 -6.88 -1.80
C HIS A 12 29.60 -7.53 -0.43
N ALA A 13 30.27 -6.86 0.50
CA ALA A 13 30.50 -7.38 1.84
C ALA A 13 29.18 -7.70 2.59
N VAL A 14 28.13 -6.90 2.43
CA VAL A 14 26.81 -7.18 3.02
C VAL A 14 26.10 -8.32 2.28
N ALA A 15 26.13 -8.31 0.95
CA ALA A 15 25.46 -9.33 0.13
C ALA A 15 26.03 -10.74 0.37
N GLU A 16 27.33 -10.86 0.54
CA GLU A 16 28.06 -12.13 0.69
C GLU A 16 28.22 -12.61 2.14
N LYS A 17 27.63 -11.92 3.12
CA LYS A 17 27.60 -12.39 4.52
C LYS A 17 27.03 -13.82 4.60
N PRO A 18 27.48 -14.62 5.58
CA PRO A 18 26.98 -15.99 5.77
C PRO A 18 25.46 -16.07 5.80
N LEU A 19 24.91 -17.18 5.26
CA LEU A 19 23.46 -17.37 5.13
C LEU A 19 22.72 -17.46 6.47
N GLY A 20 23.41 -17.74 7.57
CA GLY A 20 22.84 -17.82 8.91
C GLY A 20 22.88 -16.50 9.72
N ARG A 21 23.13 -15.35 9.07
CA ARG A 21 23.28 -14.08 9.78
C ARG A 21 22.06 -13.18 9.69
N LYS A 22 21.78 -12.47 10.77
CA LYS A 22 20.79 -11.40 10.86
C LYS A 22 21.54 -10.07 10.89
N ILE A 23 21.31 -9.24 9.90
CA ILE A 23 22.08 -8.03 9.63
C ILE A 23 21.12 -6.84 9.70
N PHE A 24 21.47 -5.82 10.47
CA PHE A 24 20.83 -4.51 10.44
C PHE A 24 21.68 -3.56 9.59
N LEU A 25 21.17 -3.20 8.41
CA LEU A 25 21.82 -2.31 7.47
C LEU A 25 21.19 -0.92 7.56
N LYS A 26 21.91 0.03 8.15
CA LYS A 26 21.47 1.43 8.21
C LYS A 26 22.31 2.33 7.32
N GLY A 27 21.79 3.48 6.95
CA GLY A 27 22.54 4.47 6.21
C GLY A 27 21.69 5.60 5.67
N GLU A 28 22.36 6.62 5.14
CA GLU A 28 21.70 7.77 4.54
C GLU A 28 20.88 7.41 3.29
N PRO A 29 19.86 8.23 2.90
CA PRO A 29 19.17 8.09 1.61
C PRO A 29 20.15 8.06 0.45
N GLY A 30 19.90 7.17 -0.52
CA GLY A 30 20.75 7.05 -1.70
C GLY A 30 22.12 6.42 -1.47
N SER A 31 22.36 5.76 -0.33
CA SER A 31 23.61 5.03 -0.07
C SER A 31 23.64 3.62 -0.69
N GLY A 32 22.61 3.23 -1.47
CA GLY A 32 22.57 1.96 -2.18
C GLY A 32 22.15 0.77 -1.33
N LYS A 33 21.42 0.98 -0.24
CA LYS A 33 20.93 -0.09 0.66
C LYS A 33 20.01 -1.09 -0.02
N THR A 34 19.02 -0.61 -0.78
CA THR A 34 18.13 -1.48 -1.59
C THR A 34 18.91 -2.29 -2.62
N THR A 35 19.94 -1.70 -3.24
CA THR A 35 20.85 -2.41 -4.15
C THR A 35 21.57 -3.58 -3.43
N ALA A 36 22.03 -3.34 -2.19
CA ALA A 36 22.61 -4.41 -1.37
C ALA A 36 21.56 -5.47 -0.99
N GLY A 37 20.29 -5.07 -0.77
CA GLY A 37 19.16 -5.98 -0.55
C GLY A 37 18.92 -6.91 -1.74
N ILE A 38 18.94 -6.37 -2.96
CA ILE A 38 18.81 -7.15 -4.21
C ILE A 38 20.03 -8.06 -4.41
N ALA A 39 21.24 -7.56 -4.15
CA ALA A 39 22.45 -8.37 -4.22
C ALA A 39 22.41 -9.52 -3.19
N ARG A 40 21.88 -9.28 -1.98
CA ARG A 40 21.65 -10.34 -0.98
C ARG A 40 20.64 -11.37 -1.46
N LEU A 41 19.52 -10.93 -2.06
CA LEU A 41 18.55 -11.83 -2.68
C LEU A 41 19.23 -12.74 -3.71
N LYS A 42 20.02 -12.15 -4.61
CA LYS A 42 20.78 -12.89 -5.61
C LYS A 42 21.71 -13.91 -4.96
N HIS A 43 22.48 -13.49 -3.96
CA HIS A 43 23.42 -14.37 -3.22
C HIS A 43 22.70 -15.54 -2.54
N LEU A 44 21.54 -15.32 -1.91
CA LEU A 44 20.72 -16.39 -1.32
C LEU A 44 20.33 -17.43 -2.38
N LEU A 45 19.81 -16.98 -3.51
CA LEU A 45 19.40 -17.86 -4.61
C LEU A 45 20.56 -18.64 -5.23
N GLU A 46 21.70 -17.99 -5.46
CA GLU A 46 22.92 -18.62 -6.01
C GLU A 46 23.52 -19.65 -5.06
N ASN A 47 23.30 -19.53 -3.76
CA ASN A 47 23.73 -20.50 -2.75
C ASN A 47 22.68 -21.57 -2.43
N GLY A 48 21.68 -21.73 -3.30
CA GLY A 48 20.71 -22.82 -3.24
C GLY A 48 19.56 -22.64 -2.25
N VAL A 49 19.32 -21.42 -1.76
CA VAL A 49 18.14 -21.14 -0.96
C VAL A 49 16.91 -21.18 -1.88
N PRO A 50 15.88 -22.01 -1.56
CA PRO A 50 14.66 -22.05 -2.35
C PRO A 50 13.97 -20.67 -2.35
N ALA A 51 13.60 -20.19 -3.53
CA ALA A 51 13.06 -18.85 -3.69
C ALA A 51 11.75 -18.63 -2.89
N ASP A 52 10.92 -19.65 -2.76
CA ASP A 52 9.66 -19.59 -2.00
C ASP A 52 9.86 -19.54 -0.47
N GLN A 53 11.08 -19.76 0.03
CA GLN A 53 11.44 -19.58 1.44
C GLN A 53 11.93 -18.17 1.76
N ILE A 54 12.00 -17.28 0.76
CA ILE A 54 12.44 -15.89 0.94
C ILE A 54 11.23 -14.98 1.03
N LEU A 55 11.12 -14.26 2.14
CA LEU A 55 10.14 -13.20 2.36
C LEU A 55 10.82 -11.84 2.18
N ILE A 56 10.27 -11.02 1.29
CA ILE A 56 10.66 -9.62 1.12
C ILE A 56 9.50 -8.78 1.60
N LEU A 57 9.69 -8.09 2.73
CA LEU A 57 8.69 -7.24 3.35
C LEU A 57 9.01 -5.77 3.07
N LEU A 58 7.96 -5.01 2.76
CA LEU A 58 8.06 -3.60 2.38
C LEU A 58 6.85 -2.83 2.91
N PRO A 59 6.97 -1.55 3.30
CA PRO A 59 5.84 -0.78 3.81
C PRO A 59 4.79 -0.47 2.73
N GLN A 60 5.17 -0.48 1.44
CA GLN A 60 4.23 -0.20 0.34
C GLN A 60 4.64 -0.89 -0.97
N ARG A 61 3.63 -1.19 -1.81
CA ARG A 61 3.82 -1.91 -3.07
C ARG A 61 4.72 -1.20 -4.09
N THR A 62 4.74 0.14 -4.07
CA THR A 62 5.55 0.93 -5.01
C THR A 62 7.05 0.74 -4.78
N LEU A 63 7.47 0.44 -3.56
CA LEU A 63 8.86 0.16 -3.20
C LEU A 63 9.31 -1.26 -3.62
N ALA A 64 8.37 -2.12 -3.98
CA ALA A 64 8.68 -3.48 -4.43
C ALA A 64 9.25 -3.55 -5.86
N LYS A 65 9.11 -2.47 -6.65
CA LYS A 65 9.49 -2.46 -8.07
C LYS A 65 10.92 -2.95 -8.32
N PRO A 66 11.97 -2.50 -7.60
CA PRO A 66 13.33 -2.97 -7.85
C PRO A 66 13.48 -4.50 -7.67
N TYR A 67 12.79 -5.07 -6.69
CA TYR A 67 12.78 -6.52 -6.46
C TYR A 67 12.02 -7.27 -7.56
N TYR A 68 10.85 -6.77 -7.99
CA TYR A 68 10.11 -7.35 -9.12
C TYR A 68 10.89 -7.27 -10.43
N ASP A 69 11.56 -6.14 -10.69
CA ASP A 69 12.39 -5.97 -11.88
C ASP A 69 13.54 -6.99 -11.88
N PHE A 70 14.19 -7.22 -10.73
CA PHE A 70 15.21 -8.23 -10.59
C PHE A 70 14.65 -9.65 -10.83
N ILE A 71 13.55 -10.01 -10.17
CA ILE A 71 12.91 -11.33 -10.27
C ILE A 71 12.46 -11.63 -11.71
N SER A 72 11.93 -10.64 -12.43
CA SER A 72 11.41 -10.83 -13.79
C SER A 72 12.50 -10.92 -14.86
N GLN A 73 13.70 -10.43 -14.59
CA GLN A 73 14.81 -10.38 -15.56
C GLN A 73 15.84 -11.49 -15.41
N HIS A 74 15.75 -12.26 -14.33
CA HIS A 74 16.70 -13.34 -14.05
C HIS A 74 16.00 -14.68 -14.09
N ASP A 75 16.66 -15.66 -14.72
CA ASP A 75 16.25 -17.06 -14.63
C ASP A 75 16.49 -17.54 -13.20
N LEU A 76 15.40 -17.64 -12.44
CA LEU A 76 15.47 -18.11 -11.05
C LEU A 76 15.73 -19.62 -11.04
N PRO A 77 16.56 -20.11 -10.10
CA PRO A 77 16.72 -21.55 -9.92
C PRO A 77 15.38 -22.20 -9.55
N PRO A 78 15.20 -23.51 -9.82
CA PRO A 78 14.02 -24.23 -9.39
C PRO A 78 13.75 -24.05 -7.88
N GLY A 79 12.51 -23.74 -7.49
CA GLY A 79 12.16 -23.50 -6.08
C GLY A 79 11.15 -22.38 -5.89
N GLY A 80 10.38 -22.05 -6.93
CA GLY A 80 9.31 -21.06 -6.85
C GLY A 80 9.79 -19.62 -7.06
N ILE A 81 9.09 -18.67 -6.45
CA ILE A 81 9.35 -17.23 -6.57
C ILE A 81 9.39 -16.62 -5.16
N PRO A 82 10.32 -15.69 -4.88
CA PRO A 82 10.35 -14.96 -3.62
C PRO A 82 9.01 -14.25 -3.34
N THR A 83 8.58 -14.26 -2.09
CA THR A 83 7.35 -13.58 -1.70
C THR A 83 7.64 -12.13 -1.39
N VAL A 84 7.20 -11.22 -2.28
CA VAL A 84 7.34 -9.77 -2.10
C VAL A 84 5.98 -9.20 -1.69
N VAL A 85 5.87 -8.69 -0.46
CA VAL A 85 4.59 -8.25 0.12
C VAL A 85 4.75 -7.09 1.09
N THR A 86 3.62 -6.42 1.36
CA THR A 86 3.45 -5.54 2.52
C THR A 86 2.81 -6.32 3.69
N LEU A 87 2.80 -5.75 4.90
CA LEU A 87 2.07 -6.34 6.03
C LEU A 87 0.61 -6.64 5.63
N GLY A 88 -0.09 -5.70 5.01
CA GLY A 88 -1.46 -5.92 4.52
C GLY A 88 -1.57 -7.06 3.50
N GLY A 89 -0.62 -7.16 2.56
CA GLY A 89 -0.59 -8.25 1.59
C GLY A 89 -0.31 -9.62 2.22
N LEU A 90 0.57 -9.69 3.22
CA LEU A 90 0.82 -10.92 3.99
C LEU A 90 -0.42 -11.32 4.79
N SER A 91 -1.04 -10.36 5.47
CA SER A 91 -2.27 -10.56 6.23
C SER A 91 -3.40 -11.10 5.35
N GLN A 92 -3.63 -10.47 4.19
CA GLN A 92 -4.68 -10.90 3.26
C GLN A 92 -4.49 -12.33 2.78
N ARG A 93 -3.28 -12.69 2.34
CA ARG A 93 -2.97 -14.06 1.89
C ARG A 93 -3.16 -15.09 2.99
N THR A 94 -2.75 -14.75 4.21
CA THR A 94 -2.86 -15.66 5.35
C THR A 94 -4.32 -15.82 5.79
N ILE A 95 -5.10 -14.74 5.82
CA ILE A 95 -6.55 -14.80 6.10
C ILE A 95 -7.27 -15.68 5.07
N GLN A 96 -7.00 -15.48 3.78
CA GLN A 96 -7.62 -16.27 2.71
C GLN A 96 -7.34 -17.78 2.89
N LEU A 97 -6.11 -18.13 3.26
CA LEU A 97 -5.71 -19.51 3.45
C LEU A 97 -6.31 -20.15 4.70
N PHE A 98 -6.37 -19.41 5.81
CA PHE A 98 -6.78 -19.91 7.11
C PHE A 98 -8.16 -19.42 7.56
N TRP A 99 -8.96 -18.87 6.64
CA TRP A 99 -10.29 -18.35 6.94
C TRP A 99 -11.17 -19.31 7.76
N PRO A 100 -11.30 -20.59 7.36
CA PRO A 100 -12.14 -21.53 8.12
C PRO A 100 -11.69 -21.77 9.57
N ALA A 101 -10.42 -21.51 9.87
CA ALA A 101 -9.86 -21.71 11.20
C ALA A 101 -10.09 -20.53 12.16
N ILE A 102 -10.43 -19.35 11.64
CA ILE A 102 -10.54 -18.11 12.45
C ILE A 102 -11.90 -17.43 12.36
N SER A 103 -12.69 -17.70 11.34
CA SER A 103 -13.91 -16.94 11.05
C SER A 103 -14.95 -17.02 12.17
N GLU A 104 -15.12 -18.18 12.79
CA GLU A 104 -16.03 -18.37 13.93
C GLU A 104 -15.48 -17.72 15.21
N GLU A 105 -14.20 -17.97 15.53
CA GLU A 105 -13.53 -17.41 16.71
C GLU A 105 -13.49 -15.87 16.65
N ALA A 106 -13.30 -15.31 15.47
CA ALA A 106 -13.28 -13.87 15.25
C ALA A 106 -14.67 -13.20 15.28
N GLY A 107 -15.75 -13.99 15.43
CA GLY A 107 -17.12 -13.49 15.61
C GLY A 107 -17.84 -13.13 14.31
N PHE A 108 -17.45 -13.71 13.16
CA PHE A 108 -18.17 -13.52 11.91
C PHE A 108 -19.49 -14.32 11.92
N SER A 109 -20.57 -13.66 11.50
CA SER A 109 -21.92 -14.25 11.51
C SER A 109 -22.09 -15.38 10.48
N ASN A 110 -21.29 -15.36 9.41
CA ASN A 110 -21.35 -16.35 8.33
C ASN A 110 -19.98 -17.03 8.09
N PRO A 111 -19.45 -17.77 9.08
CA PRO A 111 -18.06 -18.28 9.06
C PRO A 111 -17.75 -19.20 7.88
N HIS A 112 -18.76 -19.85 7.29
CA HIS A 112 -18.63 -20.73 6.13
C HIS A 112 -18.58 -20.02 4.78
N LEU A 113 -18.88 -18.70 4.74
CA LEU A 113 -18.75 -17.90 3.55
C LEU A 113 -17.37 -17.23 3.49
N PRO A 114 -16.78 -17.08 2.30
CA PRO A 114 -15.50 -16.40 2.16
C PRO A 114 -15.60 -14.92 2.54
N PRO A 115 -14.52 -14.32 3.04
CA PRO A 115 -14.49 -12.91 3.35
C PRO A 115 -14.37 -12.06 2.08
N LEU A 116 -14.95 -10.87 2.10
CA LEU A 116 -14.81 -9.86 1.06
C LEU A 116 -13.86 -8.75 1.54
N PHE A 117 -12.71 -8.63 0.90
CA PHE A 117 -11.73 -7.58 1.19
C PHE A 117 -12.17 -6.26 0.56
N LEU A 118 -12.33 -5.23 1.38
CA LEU A 118 -12.76 -3.92 0.94
C LEU A 118 -11.57 -3.07 0.46
N THR A 119 -11.77 -2.35 -0.64
CA THR A 119 -10.92 -1.22 -0.99
C THR A 119 -11.25 -0.02 -0.10
N LEU A 120 -10.42 1.04 -0.14
CA LEU A 120 -10.70 2.26 0.61
C LEU A 120 -12.07 2.85 0.23
N GLU A 121 -12.39 2.89 -1.06
CA GLU A 121 -13.63 3.43 -1.58
C GLU A 121 -14.84 2.62 -1.13
N THR A 122 -14.75 1.29 -1.18
CA THR A 122 -15.84 0.42 -0.72
C THR A 122 -16.00 0.48 0.81
N ALA A 123 -14.90 0.61 1.56
CA ALA A 123 -14.96 0.83 3.00
C ALA A 123 -15.64 2.18 3.34
N GLN A 124 -15.32 3.26 2.60
CA GLN A 124 -15.99 4.55 2.75
C GLN A 124 -17.48 4.47 2.43
N TYR A 125 -17.86 3.74 1.39
CA TYR A 125 -19.27 3.53 1.03
C TYR A 125 -20.04 2.84 2.16
N TYR A 126 -19.49 1.76 2.71
CA TYR A 126 -20.16 1.06 3.83
C TYR A 126 -20.12 1.87 5.13
N MET A 127 -19.03 2.60 5.39
CA MET A 127 -18.97 3.52 6.53
C MET A 127 -20.06 4.59 6.42
N ALA A 128 -20.25 5.19 5.24
CA ALA A 128 -21.33 6.14 5.01
C ALA A 128 -22.70 5.54 5.32
N LYS A 129 -22.97 4.33 4.80
CA LYS A 129 -24.23 3.62 5.03
C LYS A 129 -24.50 3.35 6.50
N VAL A 130 -23.47 3.03 7.27
CA VAL A 130 -23.59 2.76 8.73
C VAL A 130 -23.74 4.05 9.52
N VAL A 131 -23.07 5.14 9.11
CA VAL A 131 -23.05 6.40 9.86
C VAL A 131 -24.26 7.29 9.55
N GLU A 132 -24.87 7.18 8.37
CA GLU A 132 -26.04 7.99 7.99
C GLU A 132 -27.17 8.00 9.03
N PRO A 133 -27.61 6.87 9.62
CA PRO A 133 -28.62 6.85 10.67
C PRO A 133 -28.22 7.60 11.96
N PHE A 134 -26.93 7.71 12.25
CA PHE A 134 -26.43 8.48 13.39
C PHE A 134 -26.46 9.99 13.09
N LEU A 135 -26.15 10.39 11.86
CA LEU A 135 -26.28 11.78 11.41
C LEU A 135 -27.72 12.26 11.48
N GLU A 136 -28.69 11.43 11.10
CA GLU A 136 -30.12 11.72 11.23
C GLU A 136 -30.58 11.91 12.69
N LYS A 137 -29.86 11.32 13.64
CA LYS A 137 -30.07 11.47 15.08
C LYS A 137 -29.34 12.67 15.69
N GLY A 138 -28.69 13.53 14.87
CA GLY A 138 -28.00 14.73 15.33
C GLY A 138 -26.51 14.52 15.70
N TYR A 139 -25.91 13.38 15.34
CA TYR A 139 -24.48 13.20 15.56
C TYR A 139 -23.67 14.14 14.68
N PHE A 140 -22.59 14.69 15.24
CA PHE A 140 -21.66 15.60 14.56
C PHE A 140 -22.27 16.93 14.07
N GLU A 141 -23.43 17.34 14.53
CA GLU A 141 -24.07 18.62 14.16
C GLU A 141 -23.20 19.87 14.42
N GLN A 142 -22.30 19.76 15.39
CA GLN A 142 -21.36 20.84 15.74
C GLN A 142 -20.17 20.94 14.78
N LEU A 143 -20.00 19.96 13.86
CA LEU A 143 -18.89 19.94 12.92
C LEU A 143 -19.29 20.52 11.56
N VAL A 144 -18.55 21.52 11.12
CA VAL A 144 -18.60 21.99 9.72
C VAL A 144 -17.57 21.20 8.91
N ILE A 145 -17.91 19.96 8.56
CA ILE A 145 -17.04 19.07 7.80
C ILE A 145 -17.83 18.40 6.66
N ASP A 146 -17.17 18.19 5.53
CA ASP A 146 -17.74 17.37 4.46
C ASP A 146 -17.94 15.91 4.94
N ARG A 147 -19.08 15.30 4.58
CA ARG A 147 -19.44 13.94 5.01
C ARG A 147 -18.40 12.89 4.58
N ASN A 148 -17.88 12.99 3.37
CA ASN A 148 -16.87 12.05 2.90
C ASN A 148 -15.59 12.15 3.71
N ARG A 149 -15.24 13.37 4.14
CA ARG A 149 -14.10 13.61 5.03
C ARG A 149 -14.33 13.03 6.43
N LEU A 150 -15.55 13.10 6.94
CA LEU A 150 -15.91 12.45 8.21
C LEU A 150 -15.74 10.94 8.12
N TYR A 151 -16.28 10.30 7.07
CA TYR A 151 -16.15 8.84 6.87
C TYR A 151 -14.70 8.42 6.72
N SER A 152 -13.92 9.17 5.95
CA SER A 152 -12.47 8.94 5.83
C SER A 152 -11.76 9.00 7.17
N GLN A 153 -12.09 10.00 8.02
CA GLN A 153 -11.48 10.19 9.33
C GLN A 153 -11.79 9.02 10.28
N LEU A 154 -13.01 8.48 10.24
CA LEU A 154 -13.38 7.30 11.04
C LEU A 154 -12.59 6.06 10.61
N ILE A 155 -12.44 5.85 9.31
CA ILE A 155 -11.63 4.76 8.75
C ILE A 155 -10.15 4.94 9.09
N ASP A 156 -9.62 6.16 8.97
CA ASP A 156 -8.23 6.46 9.31
C ASP A 156 -7.92 6.18 10.79
N ASN A 157 -8.88 6.47 11.68
CA ASN A 157 -8.74 6.15 13.10
C ASN A 157 -8.70 4.63 13.33
N LEU A 158 -9.53 3.86 12.64
CA LEU A 158 -9.50 2.40 12.66
C LEU A 158 -8.16 1.86 12.15
N ASN A 159 -7.70 2.36 11.00
CA ASN A 159 -6.42 1.95 10.42
C ASN A 159 -5.25 2.26 11.36
N LYS A 160 -5.24 3.43 11.99
CA LYS A 160 -4.22 3.79 12.97
C LYS A 160 -4.26 2.89 14.20
N ALA A 161 -5.45 2.57 14.72
CA ALA A 161 -5.59 1.64 15.85
C ALA A 161 -4.95 0.28 15.54
N ALA A 162 -5.26 -0.29 14.38
CA ALA A 162 -4.72 -1.58 13.95
C ALA A 162 -3.21 -1.53 13.71
N LEU A 163 -2.71 -0.47 13.06
CA LEU A 163 -1.29 -0.32 12.72
C LEU A 163 -0.41 0.01 13.95
N ILE A 164 -0.96 0.70 14.95
CA ILE A 164 -0.25 0.99 16.21
C ILE A 164 -0.40 -0.18 17.20
N GLY A 165 -1.43 -1.01 17.04
CA GLY A 165 -1.62 -2.21 17.86
C GLY A 165 -2.47 -2.00 19.10
N PHE A 166 -3.46 -1.09 19.08
CA PHE A 166 -4.43 -0.97 20.17
C PHE A 166 -5.86 -1.27 19.70
N ALA A 167 -6.71 -1.63 20.67
CA ALA A 167 -8.09 -2.02 20.38
C ALA A 167 -8.91 -0.86 19.81
N HIS A 168 -9.64 -1.09 18.71
CA HIS A 168 -10.53 -0.09 18.10
C HIS A 168 -11.58 0.48 19.08
N THR A 169 -11.97 -0.29 20.09
CA THR A 169 -12.90 0.13 21.15
C THR A 169 -12.38 1.25 22.06
N THR A 170 -11.07 1.57 22.00
CA THR A 170 -10.43 2.60 22.82
C THR A 170 -10.12 3.88 22.04
N ILE A 171 -10.50 3.97 20.77
CA ILE A 171 -10.17 5.12 19.90
C ILE A 171 -10.73 6.41 20.50
N GLY A 172 -12.01 6.45 20.85
CA GLY A 172 -12.66 7.65 21.40
C GLY A 172 -11.98 8.14 22.68
N GLU A 173 -11.66 7.23 23.59
CA GLU A 173 -10.97 7.59 24.84
C GLU A 173 -9.57 8.16 24.58
N ARG A 174 -8.79 7.55 23.70
CA ARG A 174 -7.45 8.05 23.31
C ARG A 174 -7.53 9.42 22.64
N LEU A 175 -8.53 9.65 21.80
CA LEU A 175 -8.76 10.96 21.18
C LEU A 175 -9.11 12.04 22.23
N LYS A 176 -9.94 11.70 23.23
CA LYS A 176 -10.24 12.60 24.35
C LYS A 176 -9.00 12.95 25.18
N GLN A 177 -8.16 11.96 25.49
CA GLN A 177 -6.91 12.17 26.25
C GLN A 177 -5.92 13.06 25.48
N ALA A 178 -5.89 12.97 24.16
CA ALA A 178 -5.02 13.77 23.30
C ALA A 178 -5.61 15.18 22.99
N TRP A 179 -6.85 15.44 23.36
CA TRP A 179 -7.55 16.67 23.01
C TRP A 179 -7.15 17.85 23.90
N ASN A 180 -6.64 18.91 23.30
CA ASN A 180 -6.25 20.14 23.97
C ASN A 180 -7.19 21.33 23.67
N GLY A 181 -8.31 21.07 22.98
CA GLY A 181 -9.28 22.09 22.58
C GLY A 181 -10.43 22.25 23.57
N GLN A 182 -11.55 22.79 23.09
CA GLN A 182 -12.70 23.06 23.92
C GLN A 182 -13.35 21.77 24.44
N PRO A 183 -13.74 21.70 25.74
CA PRO A 183 -14.34 20.50 26.33
C PRO A 183 -15.68 20.09 25.66
N GLN A 184 -16.39 21.02 25.06
CA GLN A 184 -17.64 20.75 24.35
C GLN A 184 -17.47 19.76 23.18
N HIS A 185 -16.28 19.69 22.58
CA HIS A 185 -15.99 18.79 21.48
C HIS A 185 -15.69 17.35 21.92
N LEU A 186 -15.57 17.08 23.22
CA LEU A 186 -15.30 15.72 23.72
C LEU A 186 -16.39 14.73 23.34
N ILE A 187 -17.64 15.18 23.25
CA ILE A 187 -18.79 14.36 22.83
C ILE A 187 -18.63 13.81 21.41
N LEU A 188 -17.91 14.55 20.54
CA LEU A 188 -17.66 14.10 19.16
C LEU A 188 -16.84 12.81 19.11
N PHE A 189 -15.97 12.61 20.10
CA PHE A 189 -15.16 11.40 20.19
C PHE A 189 -15.96 10.19 20.70
N ASP A 190 -16.99 10.41 21.53
CA ASP A 190 -17.94 9.36 21.89
C ASP A 190 -18.79 8.97 20.69
N GLN A 191 -19.30 9.94 19.95
CA GLN A 191 -20.06 9.74 18.73
C GLN A 191 -19.23 8.99 17.67
N ALA A 192 -17.95 9.37 17.53
CA ALA A 192 -17.02 8.67 16.64
C ALA A 192 -16.82 7.20 17.07
N GLN A 193 -16.67 6.95 18.38
CA GLN A 193 -16.51 5.60 18.90
C GLN A 193 -17.74 4.73 18.63
N GLU A 194 -18.94 5.27 18.81
CA GLU A 194 -20.18 4.54 18.53
C GLU A 194 -20.31 4.20 17.03
N CYS A 195 -20.01 5.15 16.15
CA CYS A 195 -19.99 4.90 14.70
C CYS A 195 -18.95 3.84 14.30
N ILE A 196 -17.76 3.90 14.90
CA ILE A 196 -16.68 2.92 14.68
C ILE A 196 -17.12 1.52 15.12
N ASN A 197 -17.72 1.41 16.29
CA ASN A 197 -18.21 0.14 16.81
C ASN A 197 -19.32 -0.45 15.92
N ALA A 198 -20.27 0.39 15.49
CA ALA A 198 -21.34 -0.02 14.59
C ALA A 198 -20.80 -0.49 13.22
N PHE A 199 -19.78 0.19 12.69
CA PHE A 199 -19.13 -0.23 11.44
C PHE A 199 -18.39 -1.56 11.59
N ARG A 200 -17.71 -1.76 12.71
CA ARG A 200 -17.02 -3.04 13.00
C ARG A 200 -18.02 -4.18 13.10
N GLU A 201 -19.12 -3.98 13.81
CA GLU A 201 -20.21 -4.95 13.90
C GLU A 201 -20.82 -5.27 12.53
N PHE A 202 -21.09 -4.24 11.73
CA PHE A 202 -21.58 -4.41 10.36
C PHE A 202 -20.61 -5.24 9.50
N CYS A 203 -19.31 -5.00 9.61
CA CYS A 203 -18.29 -5.78 8.91
C CYS A 203 -18.32 -7.26 9.31
N LEU A 204 -18.41 -7.57 10.61
CA LEU A 204 -18.48 -8.95 11.12
C LEU A 204 -19.77 -9.66 10.69
N GLN A 205 -20.89 -8.96 10.66
CA GLN A 205 -22.19 -9.51 10.24
C GLN A 205 -22.22 -9.84 8.74
N ASN A 206 -21.46 -9.14 7.91
CA ASN A 206 -21.49 -9.25 6.46
C ASN A 206 -20.20 -9.85 5.84
N ASN A 207 -19.32 -10.43 6.63
CA ASN A 207 -18.01 -10.96 6.20
C ASN A 207 -17.16 -9.96 5.41
N LEU A 208 -17.21 -8.67 5.80
CA LEU A 208 -16.46 -7.61 5.17
C LEU A 208 -15.15 -7.36 5.92
N LEU A 209 -14.07 -7.25 5.21
CA LEU A 209 -12.75 -6.96 5.76
C LEU A 209 -12.23 -5.64 5.22
N ASP A 210 -12.36 -4.56 6.00
CA ASP A 210 -11.60 -3.35 5.77
C ASP A 210 -10.12 -3.57 6.17
N PHE A 211 -9.25 -2.66 5.81
CA PHE A 211 -7.82 -2.79 6.07
C PHE A 211 -7.50 -2.97 7.56
N SER A 212 -8.19 -2.24 8.43
CA SER A 212 -7.96 -2.33 9.88
C SER A 212 -8.32 -3.69 10.45
N LEU A 213 -9.50 -4.22 10.09
CA LEU A 213 -9.95 -5.55 10.55
C LEU A 213 -9.05 -6.66 10.02
N GLN A 214 -8.55 -6.50 8.78
CA GLN A 214 -7.59 -7.42 8.18
C GLN A 214 -6.29 -7.51 9.01
N ILE A 215 -5.74 -6.37 9.44
CA ILE A 215 -4.54 -6.34 10.29
C ILE A 215 -4.84 -6.90 11.69
N GLU A 216 -5.97 -6.50 12.30
CA GLU A 216 -6.40 -7.00 13.60
C GLU A 216 -6.55 -8.53 13.61
N LEU A 217 -7.20 -9.11 12.60
CA LEU A 217 -7.36 -10.57 12.49
C LEU A 217 -6.01 -11.27 12.33
N PHE A 218 -5.13 -10.72 11.51
CA PHE A 218 -3.82 -11.32 11.30
C PHE A 218 -2.99 -11.32 12.59
N ILE A 219 -2.90 -10.19 13.27
CA ILE A 219 -2.06 -10.05 14.47
C ILE A 219 -2.70 -10.76 15.69
N ASN A 220 -4.01 -10.59 15.91
CA ASN A 220 -4.66 -11.01 17.15
C ASN A 220 -5.16 -12.46 17.13
N HIS A 221 -5.46 -13.04 15.96
CA HIS A 221 -5.94 -14.41 15.82
C HIS A 221 -4.92 -15.28 15.09
N LEU A 222 -4.57 -14.96 13.84
CA LEU A 222 -3.73 -15.83 13.02
C LEU A 222 -2.31 -15.96 13.57
N TRP A 223 -1.64 -14.85 13.89
CA TRP A 223 -0.30 -14.91 14.42
C TRP A 223 -0.20 -15.56 15.81
N ARG A 224 -1.28 -15.52 16.59
CA ARG A 224 -1.37 -16.21 17.88
C ARG A 224 -1.66 -17.71 17.75
N SER A 225 -2.23 -18.14 16.65
CA SER A 225 -2.47 -19.57 16.37
C SER A 225 -1.14 -20.29 16.14
N PHE A 226 -0.90 -21.35 16.91
CA PHE A 226 0.30 -22.19 16.74
C PHE A 226 0.40 -22.76 15.33
N LEU A 227 -0.73 -23.22 14.75
CA LEU A 227 -0.78 -23.78 13.40
C LEU A 227 -0.33 -22.77 12.33
N VAL A 228 -0.87 -21.55 12.37
CA VAL A 228 -0.58 -20.50 11.39
C VAL A 228 0.86 -20.01 11.55
N ARG A 229 1.26 -19.76 12.79
CA ARG A 229 2.65 -19.34 13.09
C ARG A 229 3.65 -20.39 12.60
N HIS A 230 3.43 -21.66 12.91
CA HIS A 230 4.31 -22.74 12.46
C HIS A 230 4.36 -22.83 10.92
N TYR A 231 3.21 -22.71 10.26
CA TYR A 231 3.14 -22.69 8.79
C TYR A 231 3.97 -21.53 8.21
N LEU A 232 3.80 -20.32 8.70
CA LEU A 232 4.53 -19.15 8.20
C LEU A 232 6.04 -19.26 8.49
N GLN A 233 6.41 -19.72 9.69
CA GLN A 233 7.80 -19.88 10.12
C GLN A 233 8.51 -21.03 9.37
N SER A 234 7.82 -22.10 9.02
CA SER A 234 8.37 -23.18 8.23
C SER A 234 8.53 -22.80 6.74
N ARG A 235 7.61 -21.97 6.23
CA ARG A 235 7.61 -21.51 4.85
C ARG A 235 8.65 -20.44 4.60
N TYR A 236 8.72 -19.43 5.46
CA TYR A 236 9.64 -18.29 5.28
C TYR A 236 10.83 -18.41 6.23
N ARG A 237 11.97 -18.78 5.66
CA ARG A 237 13.20 -19.02 6.40
C ARG A 237 14.19 -17.84 6.32
N HIS A 238 14.06 -17.01 5.28
CA HIS A 238 14.96 -15.89 5.02
C HIS A 238 14.12 -14.60 4.83
N LEU A 239 14.55 -13.53 5.49
CA LEU A 239 13.85 -12.23 5.46
C LEU A 239 14.75 -11.16 4.82
N ILE A 240 14.16 -10.37 3.93
CA ILE A 240 14.66 -9.06 3.55
C ILE A 240 13.55 -8.06 3.88
N TYR A 241 13.79 -7.15 4.82
CA TYR A 241 12.82 -6.12 5.21
C TYR A 241 13.38 -4.75 4.85
N ASP A 242 12.91 -4.16 3.77
CA ASP A 242 13.46 -2.92 3.19
C ASP A 242 12.54 -1.73 3.47
N ASN A 243 13.14 -0.57 3.72
CA ASN A 243 12.47 0.68 4.12
C ASN A 243 11.62 0.53 5.40
N MET A 244 12.11 -0.23 6.35
CA MET A 244 11.35 -0.55 7.56
C MET A 244 10.99 0.69 8.40
N GLU A 245 11.72 1.78 8.32
CA GLU A 245 11.43 3.05 8.98
C GLU A 245 10.12 3.71 8.51
N GLU A 246 9.62 3.34 7.32
CA GLU A 246 8.36 3.81 6.76
C GLU A 246 7.17 2.90 7.10
N ASP A 247 7.39 1.85 7.88
CA ASP A 247 6.34 0.92 8.31
C ASP A 247 5.83 1.23 9.72
N ALA A 248 4.76 0.55 10.12
CA ALA A 248 4.05 0.79 11.36
C ALA A 248 4.48 -0.17 12.47
N PRO A 249 4.25 0.18 13.75
CA PRO A 249 4.58 -0.65 14.91
C PRO A 249 4.08 -2.09 14.82
N ALA A 250 2.88 -2.32 14.28
CA ALA A 250 2.35 -3.68 14.11
C ALA A 250 3.25 -4.58 13.23
N ALA A 251 3.88 -4.01 12.20
CA ALA A 251 4.84 -4.75 11.37
C ALA A 251 6.15 -5.02 12.15
N HIS A 252 6.62 -4.02 12.89
CA HIS A 252 7.84 -4.15 13.69
C HIS A 252 7.68 -5.16 14.82
N ASP A 253 6.55 -5.16 15.51
CA ASP A 253 6.25 -6.12 16.58
C ASP A 253 6.14 -7.54 16.05
N LEU A 254 5.47 -7.71 14.90
CA LEU A 254 5.42 -8.99 14.20
C LEU A 254 6.83 -9.50 13.88
N ILE A 255 7.67 -8.65 13.29
CA ILE A 255 9.04 -9.04 12.91
C ILE A 255 9.91 -9.26 14.15
N ARG A 256 9.76 -8.48 15.20
CA ARG A 256 10.47 -8.70 16.47
C ARG A 256 10.22 -10.09 17.06
N ASP A 257 8.96 -10.54 17.04
CA ASP A 257 8.56 -11.88 17.51
C ASP A 257 9.02 -12.99 16.54
N TRP A 258 9.12 -12.68 15.26
CA TRP A 258 9.49 -13.66 14.23
C TRP A 258 11.01 -13.76 13.97
N LEU A 259 11.73 -12.66 14.16
CA LEU A 259 13.17 -12.53 13.84
C LEU A 259 14.04 -13.66 14.42
N PRO A 260 13.84 -14.15 15.67
CA PRO A 260 14.66 -15.23 16.22
C PRO A 260 14.61 -16.54 15.41
N VAL A 261 13.50 -16.79 14.69
CA VAL A 261 13.23 -18.05 13.99
C VAL A 261 13.73 -18.04 12.54
N PHE A 262 13.95 -16.87 11.94
CA PHE A 262 14.56 -16.80 10.60
C PHE A 262 15.98 -17.36 10.61
N ASP A 263 16.33 -18.12 9.59
CA ASP A 263 17.70 -18.56 9.37
C ASP A 263 18.63 -17.39 9.06
N SER A 264 18.15 -16.44 8.23
CA SER A 264 18.84 -15.17 8.00
C SER A 264 17.85 -14.02 7.84
N ALA A 265 18.31 -12.83 8.16
CA ALA A 265 17.56 -11.61 7.92
C ALA A 265 18.48 -10.47 7.47
N LEU A 266 17.98 -9.64 6.57
CA LEU A 266 18.56 -8.34 6.24
C LEU A 266 17.49 -7.28 6.49
N LEU A 267 17.66 -6.51 7.55
CA LEU A 267 16.80 -5.40 7.94
C LEU A 267 17.43 -4.11 7.43
N ILE A 268 16.73 -3.39 6.55
CA ILE A 268 17.25 -2.19 5.87
C ILE A 268 16.52 -0.97 6.39
N PHE A 269 17.28 -0.03 6.94
CA PHE A 269 16.81 1.17 7.62
C PHE A 269 17.43 2.44 7.03
N ASP A 270 16.59 3.44 6.74
CA ASP A 270 17.03 4.76 6.32
C ASP A 270 17.10 5.70 7.52
N THR A 271 18.30 6.21 7.82
CA THR A 271 18.56 7.05 9.02
C THR A 271 17.82 8.38 9.02
N HIS A 272 17.33 8.82 7.85
CA HIS A 272 16.57 10.06 7.68
C HIS A 272 15.21 9.83 7.04
N GLY A 273 14.73 8.57 7.06
CA GLY A 273 13.39 8.18 6.58
C GLY A 273 12.32 8.35 7.65
N GLY A 274 11.18 7.69 7.46
CA GLY A 274 10.06 7.73 8.38
C GLY A 274 9.14 8.93 8.17
N HIS A 275 9.01 9.39 6.94
CA HIS A 275 8.18 10.55 6.61
C HIS A 275 6.67 10.25 6.59
N ARG A 276 6.28 8.97 6.62
CA ARG A 276 4.88 8.52 6.57
C ARG A 276 4.21 8.41 7.96
N VAL A 277 4.63 9.21 8.92
CA VAL A 277 4.04 9.25 10.29
C VAL A 277 2.51 9.41 10.25
N PHE A 278 1.98 10.17 9.28
CA PHE A 278 0.54 10.33 9.11
C PHE A 278 -0.19 9.02 8.72
N LEU A 279 0.53 8.03 8.16
CA LEU A 279 0.05 6.67 7.87
C LEU A 279 0.49 5.64 8.93
N GLY A 280 1.09 6.09 10.03
CA GLY A 280 1.49 5.24 11.13
C GLY A 280 2.95 4.78 11.10
N ALA A 281 3.80 5.32 10.22
CA ALA A 281 5.24 5.01 10.22
C ALA A 281 5.88 5.39 11.56
N ASP A 282 6.70 4.51 12.11
CA ASP A 282 7.42 4.72 13.36
C ASP A 282 8.89 4.27 13.26
N PRO A 283 9.78 5.19 12.88
CA PRO A 283 11.22 4.89 12.82
C PRO A 283 11.81 4.42 14.14
N GLN A 284 11.26 4.86 15.29
CA GLN A 284 11.79 4.48 16.59
C GLN A 284 11.53 3.02 16.89
N SER A 285 10.32 2.53 16.64
CA SER A 285 10.00 1.10 16.79
C SER A 285 10.76 0.22 15.78
N ALA A 286 11.03 0.75 14.58
CA ALA A 286 11.85 0.08 13.57
C ALA A 286 13.30 -0.08 14.06
N GLU A 287 13.90 0.98 14.60
CA GLU A 287 15.29 0.95 15.06
C GLU A 287 15.52 -0.06 16.20
N LEU A 288 14.52 -0.30 17.05
CA LEU A 288 14.58 -1.32 18.10
C LEU A 288 14.77 -2.77 17.59
N LEU A 289 14.49 -3.03 16.31
CA LEU A 289 14.77 -4.36 15.70
C LEU A 289 16.27 -4.64 15.57
N MET A 290 17.10 -3.63 15.66
CA MET A 290 18.56 -3.74 15.69
C MET A 290 19.05 -4.68 16.78
N ASP A 291 18.38 -4.68 17.94
CA ASP A 291 18.76 -5.50 19.10
C ASP A 291 18.62 -7.01 18.85
N GLY A 292 17.83 -7.40 17.84
CA GLY A 292 17.66 -8.79 17.42
C GLY A 292 18.63 -9.25 16.32
N CYS A 293 19.52 -8.39 15.88
CA CYS A 293 20.49 -8.67 14.82
C CYS A 293 21.86 -9.03 15.35
N ASP A 294 22.59 -9.88 14.61
CA ASP A 294 23.95 -10.30 14.95
C ASP A 294 24.98 -9.21 14.64
N GLU A 295 24.69 -8.35 13.69
CA GLU A 295 25.62 -7.35 13.18
C GLU A 295 24.88 -6.11 12.68
N ILE A 296 25.49 -4.95 12.93
CA ILE A 296 25.03 -3.66 12.42
C ILE A 296 26.05 -3.18 11.39
N VAL A 297 25.56 -2.88 10.18
CA VAL A 297 26.36 -2.31 9.11
C VAL A 297 25.84 -0.93 8.77
N GLU A 298 26.73 0.03 8.59
CA GLU A 298 26.38 1.39 8.24
C GLU A 298 26.96 1.80 6.87
N PHE A 299 26.05 2.26 5.99
CA PHE A 299 26.43 2.82 4.71
C PHE A 299 26.49 4.35 4.78
N THR A 300 27.69 4.90 4.73
CA THR A 300 27.96 6.33 4.67
C THR A 300 29.07 6.59 3.64
N PRO A 301 29.02 7.65 2.86
CA PRO A 301 27.94 8.64 2.66
C PRO A 301 26.92 8.21 1.58
N GLY A 302 25.81 8.94 1.45
CA GLY A 302 24.90 8.82 0.31
C GLY A 302 25.62 9.06 -1.00
N MET A 303 25.49 8.15 -1.98
CA MET A 303 26.22 8.20 -3.26
C MET A 303 25.49 9.04 -4.31
N THR A 304 24.17 9.22 -4.17
CA THR A 304 23.33 9.87 -5.17
C THR A 304 23.10 11.36 -4.92
N CYS A 305 23.37 11.84 -3.70
CA CYS A 305 23.13 13.24 -3.32
C CYS A 305 24.42 14.08 -3.51
N PRO A 306 24.42 15.10 -4.40
CA PRO A 306 25.56 15.99 -4.55
C PRO A 306 25.88 16.78 -3.28
N PRO A 307 27.14 17.11 -3.00
CA PRO A 307 27.54 17.77 -1.74
C PRO A 307 26.80 19.08 -1.44
N HIS A 308 26.51 19.89 -2.45
CA HIS A 308 25.77 21.16 -2.29
C HIS A 308 24.31 20.96 -1.88
N ILE A 309 23.65 19.90 -2.36
CA ILE A 309 22.30 19.54 -1.93
C ILE A 309 22.32 19.00 -0.50
N LYS A 310 23.33 18.19 -0.16
CA LYS A 310 23.51 17.70 1.22
C LYS A 310 23.73 18.84 2.22
N THR A 311 24.57 19.82 1.86
CA THR A 311 24.79 21.01 2.68
C THR A 311 23.51 21.85 2.82
N PHE A 312 22.75 22.02 1.72
CA PHE A 312 21.44 22.69 1.76
C PHE A 312 20.48 21.98 2.71
N GLN A 313 20.35 20.66 2.60
CA GLN A 313 19.51 19.82 3.46
C GLN A 313 19.89 20.00 4.94
N GLN A 314 21.17 19.93 5.27
CA GLN A 314 21.66 20.10 6.64
C GLN A 314 21.34 21.50 7.20
N ASN A 315 21.54 22.55 6.39
CA ASN A 315 21.21 23.90 6.78
C ASN A 315 19.71 24.11 6.99
N LEU A 316 18.88 23.48 6.15
CA LEU A 316 17.42 23.51 6.29
C LEU A 316 16.97 22.86 7.59
N ILE A 317 17.49 21.66 7.92
CA ILE A 317 17.22 20.96 9.17
C ILE A 317 17.61 21.81 10.38
N LYS A 318 18.83 22.38 10.38
CA LYS A 318 19.31 23.29 11.43
C LYS A 318 18.38 24.49 11.61
N SER A 319 17.94 25.08 10.51
CA SER A 319 17.05 26.23 10.48
C SER A 319 15.66 25.92 11.05
N LEU A 320 15.10 24.75 10.74
CA LEU A 320 13.81 24.30 11.26
C LEU A 320 13.86 24.01 12.76
N HIS A 321 14.94 23.46 13.27
CA HIS A 321 15.11 23.16 14.69
C HIS A 321 15.46 24.38 15.56
N ARG A 322 15.71 25.57 14.99
CA ARG A 322 15.97 26.87 15.65
C ARG A 322 17.05 26.88 16.77
N ARG A 323 17.71 25.76 17.05
CA ARG A 323 18.66 25.59 18.15
C ARG A 323 20.11 25.43 17.72
N LEU A 324 20.32 25.28 16.39
CA LEU A 324 21.66 25.05 15.87
C LEU A 324 22.08 26.27 15.03
N PRO A 325 23.34 26.73 15.17
CA PRO A 325 23.85 27.80 14.32
C PRO A 325 23.86 27.35 12.86
N VAL A 326 23.32 28.19 11.99
CA VAL A 326 23.39 27.97 10.54
C VAL A 326 24.80 28.33 10.09
N GLU A 327 25.49 27.40 9.44
CA GLU A 327 26.78 27.66 8.81
C GLU A 327 26.64 28.66 7.66
N GLU A 328 27.71 29.40 7.36
CA GLU A 328 27.70 30.33 6.23
C GLU A 328 27.26 29.64 4.94
N VAL A 329 26.28 30.24 4.26
CA VAL A 329 25.76 29.72 3.02
C VAL A 329 26.79 29.92 1.92
N THR A 330 27.47 28.86 1.51
CA THR A 330 28.43 28.90 0.42
C THR A 330 27.76 29.25 -0.92
N PRO A 331 28.46 29.86 -1.88
CA PRO A 331 27.91 30.13 -3.22
C PRO A 331 27.32 28.89 -3.89
N ALA A 332 27.91 27.73 -3.71
CA ALA A 332 27.44 26.46 -4.26
C ALA A 332 26.06 26.04 -3.67
N VAL A 333 25.77 26.36 -2.42
CA VAL A 333 24.46 26.08 -1.81
C VAL A 333 23.37 26.99 -2.38
N LYS A 334 23.71 28.23 -2.74
CA LYS A 334 22.78 29.18 -3.37
C LYS A 334 22.26 28.70 -4.74
N THR A 335 23.01 27.85 -5.43
CA THR A 335 22.60 27.25 -6.70
C THR A 335 21.78 25.98 -6.52
N ALA A 336 21.67 25.46 -5.28
CA ALA A 336 20.95 24.22 -5.01
C ALA A 336 19.41 24.35 -5.09
N PHE A 337 18.89 25.58 -4.97
CA PHE A 337 17.45 25.81 -5.08
C PHE A 337 17.15 27.19 -5.62
N THR A 338 15.96 27.35 -6.22
CA THR A 338 15.41 28.64 -6.65
C THR A 338 14.02 28.78 -6.06
N HIS A 339 13.72 29.93 -5.45
CA HIS A 339 12.40 30.27 -4.95
C HIS A 339 11.63 31.05 -6.02
N LEU A 340 10.44 30.55 -6.39
CA LEU A 340 9.55 31.17 -7.37
C LEU A 340 8.28 31.62 -6.65
N PRO A 341 8.18 32.90 -6.26
CA PRO A 341 6.98 33.41 -5.63
C PRO A 341 5.86 33.58 -6.67
N ALA A 342 4.66 33.12 -6.32
CA ALA A 342 3.44 33.34 -7.10
C ALA A 342 2.31 33.75 -6.17
N CYS A 343 1.49 34.74 -6.58
CA CYS A 343 0.34 35.15 -5.82
C CYS A 343 -0.88 34.26 -6.04
N PHE A 344 -0.99 33.68 -7.22
CA PHE A 344 -2.10 32.85 -7.63
C PHE A 344 -1.66 31.45 -8.08
N TYR A 345 -2.51 30.49 -7.80
CA TYR A 345 -2.25 29.09 -8.15
C TYR A 345 -1.99 28.85 -9.67
N PRO A 346 -2.77 29.43 -10.61
CA PRO A 346 -2.47 29.28 -12.04
C PRO A 346 -1.10 29.85 -12.42
N GLU A 347 -0.74 31.00 -11.85
CA GLU A 347 0.57 31.64 -12.06
C GLU A 347 1.72 30.74 -11.59
N MET A 348 1.57 30.09 -10.45
CA MET A 348 2.54 29.12 -9.95
C MET A 348 2.72 27.96 -10.94
N VAL A 349 1.63 27.43 -11.47
CA VAL A 349 1.67 26.34 -12.46
C VAL A 349 2.37 26.79 -13.74
N ASP A 350 2.07 28.01 -14.22
CA ASP A 350 2.72 28.57 -15.40
C ASP A 350 4.22 28.76 -15.20
N GLN A 351 4.64 29.32 -14.05
CA GLN A 351 6.06 29.47 -13.71
C GLN A 351 6.80 28.13 -13.65
N VAL A 352 6.19 27.09 -13.05
CA VAL A 352 6.77 25.75 -13.00
C VAL A 352 6.96 25.18 -14.42
N CYS A 353 5.96 25.34 -15.29
CA CYS A 353 6.06 24.89 -16.68
C CYS A 353 7.16 25.64 -17.46
N GLU A 354 7.27 26.95 -17.27
CA GLU A 354 8.32 27.72 -17.94
C GLU A 354 9.73 27.32 -17.48
N VAL A 355 9.93 27.06 -16.17
CA VAL A 355 11.21 26.56 -15.67
C VAL A 355 11.56 25.21 -16.29
N ILE A 356 10.57 24.29 -16.36
CA ILE A 356 10.78 22.97 -16.97
C ILE A 356 11.13 23.12 -18.47
N LYS A 357 10.42 23.97 -19.21
CA LYS A 357 10.73 24.26 -20.61
C LYS A 357 12.16 24.80 -20.79
N GLU A 358 12.56 25.71 -19.91
CA GLU A 358 13.92 26.24 -19.93
C GLU A 358 14.97 25.16 -19.64
N LEU A 359 14.76 24.34 -18.63
CA LEU A 359 15.67 23.25 -18.31
C LEU A 359 15.82 22.25 -19.47
N VAL A 360 14.72 21.87 -20.11
CA VAL A 360 14.74 20.88 -21.19
C VAL A 360 15.27 21.50 -22.50
N GLN A 361 14.69 22.63 -22.92
CA GLN A 361 14.95 23.18 -24.25
C GLN A 361 16.23 24.01 -24.35
N LYS A 362 16.60 24.74 -23.27
CA LYS A 362 17.79 25.58 -23.26
C LYS A 362 18.98 24.90 -22.60
N ASN A 363 18.75 24.18 -21.47
CA ASN A 363 19.84 23.62 -20.69
C ASN A 363 20.11 22.15 -21.04
N GLY A 364 19.27 21.52 -21.88
CA GLY A 364 19.47 20.14 -22.34
C GLY A 364 19.25 19.08 -21.27
N VAL A 365 18.52 19.40 -20.18
CA VAL A 365 18.17 18.42 -19.13
C VAL A 365 17.16 17.44 -19.69
N ALA A 366 17.43 16.14 -19.54
CA ALA A 366 16.52 15.12 -20.01
C ALA A 366 15.20 15.16 -19.18
N PRO A 367 14.02 15.09 -19.82
CA PRO A 367 12.74 15.15 -19.10
C PRO A 367 12.60 14.11 -17.97
N GLN A 368 13.20 12.93 -18.12
CA GLN A 368 13.21 11.87 -17.12
C GLN A 368 13.99 12.20 -15.85
N ASP A 369 14.85 13.23 -15.89
CA ASP A 369 15.65 13.69 -14.75
C ASP A 369 14.96 14.83 -13.99
N ILE A 370 13.73 15.20 -14.41
CA ILE A 370 12.93 16.27 -13.79
C ILE A 370 11.73 15.62 -13.06
N ALA A 371 11.61 15.93 -11.78
CA ALA A 371 10.46 15.51 -10.98
C ALA A 371 9.69 16.72 -10.42
N VAL A 372 8.36 16.70 -10.57
CA VAL A 372 7.46 17.69 -9.96
C VAL A 372 6.77 17.04 -8.75
N LEU A 373 7.01 17.56 -7.57
CA LEU A 373 6.41 17.09 -6.33
C LEU A 373 5.35 18.10 -5.86
N ALA A 374 4.19 17.59 -5.49
CA ALA A 374 3.12 18.38 -4.88
C ALA A 374 2.56 17.64 -3.67
N PRO A 375 2.14 18.34 -2.59
CA PRO A 375 1.52 17.73 -1.43
C PRO A 375 0.28 16.92 -1.78
N PHE A 376 -0.48 17.38 -2.78
CA PHE A 376 -1.62 16.68 -3.35
C PHE A 376 -1.71 16.97 -4.84
N VAL A 377 -1.69 15.91 -5.64
CA VAL A 377 -1.87 16.01 -7.10
C VAL A 377 -3.35 15.88 -7.42
N SER A 378 -4.06 17.03 -7.48
CA SER A 378 -5.45 17.05 -7.96
C SER A 378 -5.53 16.73 -9.45
N ASP A 379 -6.70 16.31 -9.93
CA ASP A 379 -6.90 16.06 -11.36
C ASP A 379 -6.72 17.34 -12.18
N SER A 380 -7.12 18.50 -11.63
CA SER A 380 -6.92 19.81 -12.28
C SER A 380 -5.45 20.18 -12.37
N LEU A 381 -4.64 19.97 -11.32
CA LEU A 381 -3.20 20.21 -11.36
C LEU A 381 -2.53 19.29 -12.37
N ARG A 382 -2.83 17.99 -12.30
CA ARG A 382 -2.31 16.98 -13.24
C ARG A 382 -2.61 17.36 -14.68
N PHE A 383 -3.89 17.64 -14.98
CA PHE A 383 -4.31 18.04 -16.32
C PHE A 383 -3.60 19.32 -16.79
N SER A 384 -3.56 20.34 -15.93
CA SER A 384 -2.94 21.62 -16.28
C SER A 384 -1.45 21.49 -16.58
N LEU A 385 -0.70 20.73 -15.77
CA LEU A 385 0.74 20.50 -16.01
C LEU A 385 0.97 19.65 -17.26
N MET A 386 0.26 18.55 -17.40
CA MET A 386 0.44 17.65 -18.54
C MET A 386 0.13 18.36 -19.84
N ASN A 387 -1.01 19.04 -19.94
CA ASN A 387 -1.41 19.74 -21.17
C ASN A 387 -0.37 20.78 -21.60
N ARG A 388 0.08 21.65 -20.66
CA ARG A 388 1.08 22.70 -20.97
C ARG A 388 2.45 22.16 -21.38
N LEU A 389 2.87 21.03 -20.80
CA LEU A 389 4.16 20.43 -21.15
C LEU A 389 4.08 19.59 -22.43
N GLU A 390 2.95 18.93 -22.69
CA GLU A 390 2.69 18.23 -23.95
C GLU A 390 2.59 19.20 -25.12
N GLU A 391 1.95 20.38 -24.96
CA GLU A 391 1.95 21.46 -25.94
C GLU A 391 3.37 21.94 -26.29
N ALA A 392 4.29 21.87 -25.32
CA ALA A 392 5.70 22.14 -25.51
C ALA A 392 6.52 20.94 -26.02
N SER A 393 5.87 19.83 -26.36
CA SER A 393 6.49 18.55 -26.77
C SER A 393 7.41 17.94 -25.72
N ILE A 394 7.14 18.17 -24.43
CA ILE A 394 7.87 17.59 -23.31
C ILE A 394 7.05 16.41 -22.76
N PRO A 395 7.58 15.18 -22.82
CA PRO A 395 6.84 14.00 -22.32
C PRO A 395 6.69 14.07 -20.79
N VAL A 396 5.47 13.80 -20.32
CA VAL A 396 5.12 13.84 -18.88
C VAL A 396 4.47 12.53 -18.46
N ARG A 397 4.83 12.05 -17.27
CA ARG A 397 4.19 10.89 -16.66
C ARG A 397 3.76 11.21 -15.22
N SER A 398 2.48 11.02 -14.93
CA SER A 398 1.98 11.13 -13.56
C SER A 398 2.18 9.82 -12.82
N HIS A 399 2.73 9.90 -11.60
CA HIS A 399 2.83 8.76 -10.69
C HIS A 399 1.55 8.49 -9.89
N ARG A 400 0.58 9.41 -9.93
CA ARG A 400 -0.74 9.11 -9.39
C ARG A 400 -1.34 7.99 -10.25
N PRO A 401 -1.62 6.80 -9.69
CA PRO A 401 -2.29 5.78 -10.45
C PRO A 401 -3.64 6.36 -10.91
N SER A 402 -3.83 6.47 -12.22
CA SER A 402 -5.16 6.57 -12.76
C SER A 402 -5.93 5.38 -12.23
N ARG A 403 -7.21 5.55 -11.88
CA ARG A 403 -8.08 4.40 -11.61
C ARG A 403 -7.87 3.40 -12.74
N SER A 404 -7.71 2.14 -12.40
CA SER A 404 -7.62 1.10 -13.41
C SER A 404 -8.87 1.21 -14.30
N LEU A 405 -8.72 1.17 -15.62
CA LEU A 405 -9.86 1.06 -16.51
C LEU A 405 -10.77 -0.12 -16.13
N TYR A 406 -10.19 -1.14 -15.50
CA TYR A 406 -10.94 -2.29 -14.98
C TYR A 406 -11.86 -1.94 -13.81
N ASP A 407 -11.60 -0.84 -13.09
CA ASP A 407 -12.45 -0.38 -12.00
C ASP A 407 -13.68 0.40 -12.51
N GLU A 408 -13.67 0.84 -13.78
CA GLU A 408 -14.80 1.50 -14.42
C GLU A 408 -15.84 0.47 -14.84
N PRO A 409 -17.11 0.58 -14.39
CA PRO A 409 -18.16 -0.42 -14.69
C PRO A 409 -18.36 -0.68 -16.18
N ALA A 410 -18.30 0.35 -17.00
CA ALA A 410 -18.41 0.23 -18.46
C ALA A 410 -17.25 -0.59 -19.06
N ALA A 411 -16.01 -0.27 -18.68
CA ALA A 411 -14.83 -0.98 -19.17
C ALA A 411 -14.83 -2.43 -18.68
N ARG A 412 -15.20 -2.68 -17.43
CA ARG A 412 -15.32 -4.04 -16.86
C ARG A 412 -16.38 -4.86 -17.63
N SER A 413 -17.51 -4.25 -17.95
CA SER A 413 -18.58 -4.91 -18.71
C SER A 413 -18.11 -5.28 -20.11
N LEU A 414 -17.43 -4.37 -20.82
CA LEU A 414 -16.86 -4.64 -22.14
C LEU A 414 -15.78 -5.74 -22.09
N ILE A 415 -14.91 -5.72 -21.10
CA ILE A 415 -13.89 -6.77 -20.90
C ILE A 415 -14.55 -8.12 -20.62
N THR A 416 -15.61 -8.15 -19.80
CA THR A 416 -16.37 -9.37 -19.50
C THR A 416 -17.03 -9.93 -20.76
N LEU A 417 -17.63 -9.08 -21.59
CA LEU A 417 -18.17 -9.47 -22.89
C LEU A 417 -17.10 -10.02 -23.83
N ALA A 418 -15.93 -9.36 -23.90
CA ALA A 418 -14.82 -9.83 -24.70
C ALA A 418 -14.31 -11.20 -24.25
N LYS A 419 -14.21 -11.44 -22.94
CA LYS A 419 -13.85 -12.76 -22.37
C LYS A 419 -14.86 -13.85 -22.76
N LEU A 420 -16.15 -13.53 -22.75
CA LEU A 420 -17.23 -14.46 -23.17
C LEU A 420 -17.20 -14.73 -24.67
N ALA A 421 -16.93 -13.71 -25.49
CA ALA A 421 -16.86 -13.82 -26.94
C ALA A 421 -15.61 -14.57 -27.45
N HIS A 422 -14.57 -14.63 -26.64
CA HIS A 422 -13.29 -15.23 -27.01
C HIS A 422 -12.83 -16.31 -26.02
N PRO A 423 -13.53 -17.45 -25.90
CA PRO A 423 -13.19 -18.53 -24.96
C PRO A 423 -11.77 -19.07 -25.15
N HIS A 424 -11.22 -18.99 -26.36
CA HIS A 424 -9.86 -19.42 -26.69
C HIS A 424 -8.75 -18.61 -26.02
N TRP A 425 -9.06 -17.43 -25.45
CA TRP A 425 -8.11 -16.67 -24.62
C TRP A 425 -7.85 -17.32 -23.27
N ASN A 426 -8.65 -18.30 -22.89
CA ASN A 426 -8.61 -18.97 -21.58
C ASN A 426 -8.76 -17.99 -20.38
N LEU A 427 -9.34 -16.83 -20.62
CA LEU A 427 -9.67 -15.81 -19.62
C LEU A 427 -11.15 -15.89 -19.27
N ARG A 428 -11.51 -16.80 -18.36
CA ARG A 428 -12.92 -17.01 -18.01
C ARG A 428 -13.38 -15.94 -17.03
N PRO A 429 -14.50 -15.25 -17.31
CA PRO A 429 -15.06 -14.33 -16.34
C PRO A 429 -15.63 -15.08 -15.13
N SER A 430 -15.56 -14.47 -13.96
CA SER A 430 -16.22 -14.97 -12.77
C SER A 430 -17.75 -14.76 -12.87
N ARG A 431 -18.52 -15.50 -12.06
CA ARG A 431 -19.98 -15.25 -11.98
C ARG A 431 -20.29 -13.83 -11.53
N GLU A 432 -19.47 -13.26 -10.68
CA GLU A 432 -19.62 -11.88 -10.23
C GLU A 432 -19.35 -10.85 -11.33
N GLU A 433 -18.36 -11.08 -12.18
CA GLU A 433 -18.12 -10.22 -13.34
C GLU A 433 -19.30 -10.22 -14.29
N ILE A 434 -19.88 -11.40 -14.56
CA ILE A 434 -21.05 -11.52 -15.44
C ILE A 434 -22.28 -10.87 -14.80
N ARG A 435 -22.55 -11.11 -13.52
CA ARG A 435 -23.65 -10.49 -12.79
C ARG A 435 -23.54 -8.96 -12.82
N ALA A 436 -22.37 -8.41 -12.51
CA ALA A 436 -22.13 -6.97 -12.53
C ALA A 436 -22.32 -6.39 -13.94
N MET A 437 -21.86 -7.09 -14.97
CA MET A 437 -22.07 -6.73 -16.36
C MET A 437 -23.55 -6.71 -16.72
N LEU A 438 -24.32 -7.73 -16.35
CA LEU A 438 -25.76 -7.80 -16.63
C LEU A 438 -26.53 -6.64 -15.99
N VAL A 439 -26.27 -6.37 -14.72
CA VAL A 439 -26.88 -5.23 -14.00
C VAL A 439 -26.51 -3.89 -14.64
N TYR A 440 -25.29 -3.76 -15.14
CA TYR A 440 -24.84 -2.53 -15.78
C TYR A 440 -25.41 -2.34 -17.19
N CYS A 441 -25.54 -3.43 -17.96
CA CYS A 441 -25.92 -3.37 -19.37
C CYS A 441 -27.44 -3.45 -19.62
N ILE A 442 -28.21 -3.98 -18.68
CA ILE A 442 -29.66 -4.19 -18.82
C ILE A 442 -30.38 -3.23 -17.87
N GLU A 443 -31.17 -2.31 -18.47
CA GLU A 443 -31.97 -1.35 -17.72
C GLU A 443 -33.01 -2.08 -16.86
N ASP A 444 -33.23 -1.59 -15.61
CA ASP A 444 -34.17 -2.14 -14.63
C ASP A 444 -33.92 -3.61 -14.19
N LEU A 445 -32.74 -4.19 -14.52
CA LEU A 445 -32.37 -5.50 -14.04
C LEU A 445 -31.85 -5.40 -12.60
N ASP A 446 -32.58 -5.98 -11.66
CA ASP A 446 -32.13 -6.05 -10.27
C ASP A 446 -31.06 -7.14 -10.05
N LEU A 447 -30.34 -7.03 -8.93
CA LEU A 447 -29.23 -7.91 -8.59
C LEU A 447 -29.66 -9.38 -8.45
N ILE A 448 -30.87 -9.66 -7.97
CA ILE A 448 -31.37 -11.02 -7.73
C ILE A 448 -31.67 -11.69 -9.07
N ARG A 449 -32.35 -11.00 -9.97
CA ARG A 449 -32.63 -11.50 -11.33
C ARG A 449 -31.34 -11.71 -12.12
N ALA A 450 -30.38 -10.78 -12.00
CA ALA A 450 -29.06 -10.95 -12.61
C ALA A 450 -28.34 -12.20 -12.11
N ASP A 451 -28.37 -12.47 -10.81
CA ASP A 451 -27.77 -13.67 -10.23
C ASP A 451 -28.45 -14.96 -10.71
N LEU A 452 -29.78 -14.98 -10.78
CA LEU A 452 -30.54 -16.09 -11.33
C LEU A 452 -30.19 -16.35 -12.81
N LEU A 453 -30.07 -15.30 -13.62
CA LEU A 453 -29.63 -15.42 -15.02
C LEU A 453 -28.24 -16.04 -15.13
N VAL A 454 -27.31 -15.61 -14.28
CA VAL A 454 -25.95 -16.17 -14.25
C VAL A 454 -25.98 -17.63 -13.82
N GLN A 455 -26.76 -17.99 -12.78
CA GLN A 455 -26.87 -19.39 -12.32
C GLN A 455 -27.44 -20.32 -13.40
N MET A 456 -28.42 -19.86 -14.14
CA MET A 456 -29.07 -20.64 -15.19
C MET A 456 -28.29 -20.68 -16.51
N GLY A 457 -27.72 -19.54 -16.91
CA GLY A 457 -27.13 -19.35 -18.23
C GLY A 457 -25.62 -19.57 -18.29
N TYR A 458 -24.88 -19.47 -17.18
CA TYR A 458 -23.41 -19.54 -17.19
C TYR A 458 -22.89 -20.81 -16.53
N SER A 459 -22.07 -21.56 -17.26
CA SER A 459 -21.41 -22.77 -16.77
C SER A 459 -19.89 -22.64 -16.79
N THR A 460 -19.24 -22.76 -15.61
CA THR A 460 -17.78 -22.84 -15.49
C THR A 460 -17.20 -24.18 -15.95
N LYS A 461 -18.04 -25.19 -16.19
CA LYS A 461 -17.62 -26.56 -16.57
C LYS A 461 -17.50 -26.75 -18.08
N MET A 462 -18.12 -25.87 -18.87
CA MET A 462 -18.07 -25.96 -20.35
C MET A 462 -16.87 -25.18 -20.87
N ALA A 463 -16.00 -25.85 -21.62
CA ALA A 463 -14.74 -25.27 -22.10
C ALA A 463 -14.95 -24.25 -23.22
N ASP A 464 -15.78 -24.60 -24.21
CA ASP A 464 -15.89 -23.85 -25.46
C ASP A 464 -17.06 -22.86 -25.49
N PHE A 465 -18.13 -23.12 -24.76
CA PHE A 465 -19.33 -22.28 -24.69
C PHE A 465 -19.77 -22.10 -23.24
N PRO A 466 -19.23 -21.11 -22.53
CA PRO A 466 -19.56 -20.89 -21.14
C PRO A 466 -21.00 -20.40 -20.92
N MET A 467 -21.65 -19.84 -21.95
CA MET A 467 -23.05 -19.42 -21.92
C MET A 467 -23.94 -20.47 -22.58
N ARG A 468 -25.01 -20.86 -21.89
CA ARG A 468 -26.05 -21.75 -22.47
C ARG A 468 -26.93 -20.96 -23.42
N PRO A 469 -27.31 -21.52 -24.56
CA PRO A 469 -28.35 -20.94 -25.41
C PRO A 469 -29.66 -20.74 -24.64
N PHE A 470 -30.38 -19.66 -24.97
CA PHE A 470 -31.63 -19.33 -24.29
C PHE A 470 -32.66 -20.48 -24.38
N ASP A 471 -32.68 -21.20 -25.50
CA ASP A 471 -33.59 -22.33 -25.75
C ASP A 471 -33.32 -23.56 -24.86
N GLU A 472 -32.11 -23.67 -24.31
CA GLU A 472 -31.74 -24.74 -23.38
C GLU A 472 -32.09 -24.41 -21.91
N ILE A 473 -32.49 -23.17 -21.63
CA ILE A 473 -32.98 -22.75 -20.33
C ILE A 473 -34.41 -23.28 -20.17
N GLY A 474 -34.63 -24.11 -19.15
CA GLY A 474 -35.93 -24.71 -18.91
C GLY A 474 -37.09 -23.69 -18.77
N VAL A 475 -38.33 -24.11 -19.01
CA VAL A 475 -39.52 -23.24 -19.00
C VAL A 475 -39.62 -22.39 -17.73
N ILE A 476 -39.36 -22.99 -16.57
CA ILE A 476 -39.36 -22.26 -15.26
C ILE A 476 -38.28 -21.16 -15.20
N GLY A 477 -37.19 -21.34 -15.92
CA GLY A 477 -36.12 -20.31 -15.99
C GLY A 477 -36.46 -19.16 -16.92
N ARG A 478 -37.34 -19.37 -17.91
CA ARG A 478 -37.77 -18.33 -18.85
C ARG A 478 -38.87 -17.43 -18.30
N GLU A 479 -39.65 -17.94 -17.35
CA GLU A 479 -40.74 -17.21 -16.69
C GLU A 479 -40.26 -16.37 -15.48
N ARG A 480 -39.06 -16.61 -15.01
CA ARG A 480 -38.40 -15.86 -13.90
C ARG A 480 -37.50 -14.74 -14.39
#